data_a7408f25ab133f2eb1b4d15cbf0d2358
#
_entry.id   a7408f25ab133f2eb1b4d15cbf0d2358
#
_cell.length_a   1.000
_cell.length_b   1.000
_cell.length_c   1.000
_cell.angle_alpha   90.00
_cell.angle_beta   90.00
_cell.angle_gamma   90.00
#
_symmetry.space_group_name_H-M   'P 1'
#
loop_
_entity.id
_entity.type
_entity.pdbx_description
1 polymer ?
#
loop_
_entity_poly.entity_id
_entity_poly.type
_entity_poly.pdbx_seq_one_letter_code
_entity_poly.pdbx_strand_id
1 'polypeptide(L)'
;MAVDPALPFRAVNIALLTVSDTRTSADDSSGDILAERIKAAGHKLVARAIEKDDAGGLANRLNTWIDDPTVDAIVTTGGTGLTGRDVTPEALERIKEAGNFRDIPGFGELFRWISYRSIGTSTVQSRAMAVVARGTYMFALPGSNGAVRDAWDGILAEQLDSRNRPCNFVDLMPRLLES
;
A
#
# COMPACT_ATOMS: atom_id res chain seq x y z
N MET A 1 -16.98 5.38 -11.13
CA MET A 1 -17.41 3.96 -11.02
C MET A 1 -18.38 3.89 -9.87
N ALA A 2 -19.30 2.97 -9.84
CA ALA A 2 -20.39 2.99 -8.86
C ALA A 2 -20.19 1.88 -7.84
N VAL A 3 -20.27 2.25 -6.56
CA VAL A 3 -20.44 1.30 -5.46
C VAL A 3 -21.83 0.70 -5.56
N ASP A 4 -21.95 -0.62 -5.61
CA ASP A 4 -23.23 -1.33 -5.60
C ASP A 4 -23.73 -1.47 -4.14
N PRO A 5 -24.76 -0.71 -3.72
CA PRO A 5 -25.22 -0.72 -2.34
C PRO A 5 -25.95 -2.03 -1.96
N ALA A 6 -26.31 -2.88 -2.94
CA ALA A 6 -26.92 -4.18 -2.68
C ALA A 6 -25.90 -5.24 -2.22
N LEU A 7 -24.61 -4.98 -2.40
CA LEU A 7 -23.57 -5.92 -2.00
C LEU A 7 -23.10 -5.67 -0.56
N PRO A 8 -22.72 -6.72 0.17
CA PRO A 8 -22.18 -6.56 1.51
C PRO A 8 -20.77 -5.94 1.47
N PHE A 9 -20.54 -4.94 2.31
CA PHE A 9 -19.20 -4.45 2.55
C PHE A 9 -18.40 -5.48 3.37
N ARG A 10 -17.18 -5.77 2.94
CA ARG A 10 -16.21 -6.63 3.63
C ARG A 10 -15.02 -5.79 4.08
N ALA A 11 -14.86 -5.67 5.40
CA ALA A 11 -13.73 -4.94 5.96
C ALA A 11 -12.42 -5.69 5.68
N VAL A 12 -11.39 -4.96 5.27
CA VAL A 12 -10.02 -5.44 5.07
C VAL A 12 -9.19 -5.14 6.31
N ASN A 13 -8.37 -6.09 6.75
CA ASN A 13 -7.41 -5.90 7.82
C ASN A 13 -6.10 -5.36 7.24
N ILE A 14 -5.77 -4.12 7.56
CA ILE A 14 -4.67 -3.38 6.94
C ILE A 14 -3.58 -3.10 7.98
N ALA A 15 -2.34 -3.47 7.66
CA ALA A 15 -1.15 -3.03 8.36
C ALA A 15 -0.55 -1.79 7.66
N LEU A 16 -0.10 -0.80 8.43
CA LEU A 16 0.44 0.47 7.94
C LEU A 16 1.89 0.64 8.38
N LEU A 17 2.79 0.82 7.43
CA LEU A 17 4.22 1.04 7.67
C LEU A 17 4.66 2.40 7.14
N THR A 18 5.17 3.24 8.02
CA THR A 18 5.88 4.46 7.62
C THR A 18 7.37 4.18 7.55
N VAL A 19 7.98 4.50 6.41
CA VAL A 19 9.41 4.33 6.15
C VAL A 19 10.09 5.69 6.23
N SER A 20 10.92 5.88 7.26
CA SER A 20 11.61 7.16 7.49
C SER A 20 12.71 7.04 8.54
N ASP A 21 13.85 7.66 8.27
CA ASP A 21 14.94 7.77 9.24
C ASP A 21 14.67 8.79 10.35
N THR A 22 13.77 9.74 10.11
CA THR A 22 13.63 10.93 10.97
C THR A 22 12.27 11.03 11.65
N ARG A 23 11.21 10.39 11.11
CA ARG A 23 9.87 10.50 11.69
C ARG A 23 9.71 9.67 12.95
N THR A 24 8.89 10.21 13.83
CA THR A 24 8.39 9.56 15.04
C THR A 24 6.86 9.46 14.98
N SER A 25 6.26 8.77 15.94
CA SER A 25 4.79 8.70 16.02
C SER A 25 4.11 10.06 16.24
N ALA A 26 4.87 11.07 16.68
CA ALA A 26 4.34 12.41 16.95
C ALA A 26 4.29 13.30 15.69
N ASP A 27 5.05 12.99 14.65
CA ASP A 27 5.21 13.80 13.44
C ASP A 27 4.99 13.02 12.12
N ASP A 28 4.42 11.81 12.21
CA ASP A 28 4.10 10.95 11.06
C ASP A 28 2.79 11.37 10.38
N SER A 29 2.77 12.55 9.78
CA SER A 29 1.56 13.11 9.16
C SER A 29 1.02 12.28 8.00
N SER A 30 1.87 11.63 7.18
CA SER A 30 1.40 10.77 6.08
C SER A 30 0.80 9.46 6.60
N GLY A 31 1.38 8.87 7.64
CA GLY A 31 0.82 7.72 8.32
C GLY A 31 -0.50 8.04 9.01
N ASP A 32 -0.62 9.21 9.65
CA ASP A 32 -1.88 9.65 10.27
C ASP A 32 -3.01 9.80 9.25
N ILE A 33 -2.73 10.41 8.10
CA ILE A 33 -3.68 10.55 6.99
C ILE A 33 -4.17 9.17 6.53
N LEU A 34 -3.27 8.20 6.35
CA LEU A 34 -3.65 6.85 5.94
C LEU A 34 -4.43 6.13 7.02
N ALA A 35 -4.00 6.22 8.28
CA ALA A 35 -4.69 5.60 9.41
C ALA A 35 -6.13 6.11 9.57
N GLU A 36 -6.34 7.42 9.40
CA GLU A 36 -7.66 8.05 9.41
C GLU A 36 -8.53 7.53 8.26
N ARG A 37 -7.99 7.49 7.03
CA ARG A 37 -8.70 7.03 5.84
C ARG A 37 -9.07 5.55 5.89
N ILE A 38 -8.16 4.70 6.37
CA ILE A 38 -8.41 3.27 6.58
C ILE A 38 -9.64 3.08 7.49
N LYS A 39 -9.65 3.78 8.61
CA LYS A 39 -10.76 3.70 9.59
C LYS A 39 -12.05 4.31 9.05
N ALA A 40 -11.98 5.47 8.41
CA ALA A 40 -13.14 6.16 7.84
C ALA A 40 -13.80 5.34 6.71
N ALA A 41 -13.03 4.56 5.96
CA ALA A 41 -13.55 3.63 4.95
C ALA A 41 -14.16 2.34 5.54
N GLY A 42 -14.13 2.15 6.87
CA GLY A 42 -14.68 0.97 7.55
C GLY A 42 -13.73 -0.22 7.62
N HIS A 43 -12.46 -0.06 7.22
CA HIS A 43 -11.44 -1.10 7.34
C HIS A 43 -10.83 -1.13 8.75
N LYS A 44 -10.09 -2.20 9.04
CA LYS A 44 -9.42 -2.39 10.33
C LYS A 44 -7.94 -2.08 10.19
N LEU A 45 -7.44 -1.10 10.92
CA LEU A 45 -6.00 -0.89 11.08
C LEU A 45 -5.50 -1.86 12.16
N VAL A 46 -4.94 -2.99 11.74
CA VAL A 46 -4.53 -4.09 12.64
C VAL A 46 -3.11 -3.94 13.18
N ALA A 47 -2.25 -3.22 12.45
CA ALA A 47 -0.90 -2.89 12.88
C ALA A 47 -0.46 -1.53 12.33
N ARG A 48 0.40 -0.82 13.07
CA ARG A 48 1.08 0.39 12.59
C ARG A 48 2.50 0.42 13.15
N ALA A 49 3.48 0.70 12.29
CA ALA A 49 4.87 0.84 12.68
C ALA A 49 5.57 1.93 11.88
N ILE A 50 6.70 2.40 12.38
CA ILE A 50 7.66 3.25 11.67
C ILE A 50 8.97 2.48 11.64
N GLU A 51 9.56 2.32 10.46
CA GLU A 51 10.84 1.67 10.26
C GLU A 51 11.81 2.61 9.54
N LYS A 52 13.09 2.42 9.78
CA LYS A 52 14.14 3.17 9.10
C LYS A 52 14.28 2.75 7.65
N ASP A 53 14.91 3.61 6.84
CA ASP A 53 15.27 3.36 5.45
C ASP A 53 16.41 2.31 5.35
N ASP A 54 16.12 1.05 5.76
CA ASP A 54 16.98 -0.13 5.63
C ASP A 54 16.23 -1.27 4.96
N ALA A 55 16.67 -1.66 3.76
CA ALA A 55 15.97 -2.67 2.96
C ALA A 55 15.86 -4.03 3.64
N GLY A 56 16.86 -4.42 4.47
CA GLY A 56 16.82 -5.67 5.23
C GLY A 56 15.80 -5.64 6.35
N GLY A 57 15.84 -4.59 7.17
CA GLY A 57 14.88 -4.37 8.25
C GLY A 57 13.45 -4.27 7.75
N LEU A 58 13.24 -3.52 6.65
CA LEU A 58 11.93 -3.40 5.99
C LEU A 58 11.43 -4.75 5.50
N ALA A 59 12.26 -5.52 4.78
CA ALA A 59 11.87 -6.84 4.29
C ALA A 59 11.50 -7.78 5.45
N ASN A 60 12.23 -7.74 6.56
CA ASN A 60 11.92 -8.55 7.74
C ASN A 60 10.58 -8.14 8.38
N ARG A 61 10.33 -6.84 8.53
CA ARG A 61 9.05 -6.33 9.04
C ARG A 61 7.88 -6.74 8.15
N LEU A 62 8.02 -6.54 6.84
CA LEU A 62 6.99 -6.91 5.86
C LEU A 62 6.73 -8.41 5.86
N ASN A 63 7.78 -9.24 5.89
CA ASN A 63 7.63 -10.70 5.99
C ASN A 63 6.85 -11.12 7.25
N THR A 64 7.13 -10.50 8.41
CA THR A 64 6.38 -10.77 9.65
C THR A 64 4.88 -10.52 9.46
N TRP A 65 4.50 -9.45 8.76
CA TRP A 65 3.09 -9.14 8.53
C TRP A 65 2.46 -9.96 7.40
N ILE A 66 3.23 -10.36 6.38
CA ILE A 66 2.76 -11.26 5.31
C ILE A 66 2.46 -12.66 5.88
N ASP A 67 3.25 -13.10 6.86
CA ASP A 67 3.08 -14.41 7.49
C ASP A 67 2.00 -14.40 8.59
N ASP A 68 1.47 -13.23 8.95
CA ASP A 68 0.33 -13.08 9.86
C ASP A 68 -1.00 -13.27 9.11
N PRO A 69 -1.75 -14.36 9.37
CA PRO A 69 -3.00 -14.65 8.66
C PRO A 69 -4.11 -13.64 8.95
N THR A 70 -3.90 -12.73 9.89
CA THR A 70 -4.87 -11.66 10.20
C THR A 70 -4.63 -10.39 9.39
N VAL A 71 -3.58 -10.34 8.55
CA VAL A 71 -3.25 -9.18 7.70
C VAL A 71 -3.61 -9.48 6.25
N ASP A 72 -4.60 -8.78 5.73
CA ASP A 72 -5.05 -8.92 4.33
C ASP A 72 -4.25 -8.02 3.36
N ALA A 73 -3.85 -6.85 3.84
CA ALA A 73 -3.13 -5.87 3.03
C ALA A 73 -2.13 -5.06 3.88
N ILE A 74 -1.04 -4.64 3.25
CA ILE A 74 -0.03 -3.78 3.83
C ILE A 74 0.05 -2.50 2.98
N VAL A 75 -0.02 -1.34 3.63
CA VAL A 75 0.23 -0.06 2.98
C VAL A 75 1.50 0.53 3.57
N THR A 76 2.49 0.84 2.72
CA THR A 76 3.70 1.54 3.16
C THR A 76 3.70 2.98 2.63
N THR A 77 4.30 3.91 3.37
CA THR A 77 4.50 5.31 2.94
C THR A 77 5.92 5.74 3.23
N GLY A 78 6.61 6.24 2.22
CA GLY A 78 8.02 6.62 2.26
C GLY A 78 8.96 5.67 1.54
N GLY A 79 10.19 6.10 1.31
CA GLY A 79 11.27 5.30 0.72
C GLY A 79 11.06 4.86 -0.73
N THR A 80 10.24 5.57 -1.53
CA THR A 80 9.96 5.23 -2.94
C THR A 80 10.55 6.21 -3.95
N GLY A 81 11.43 7.12 -3.53
CA GLY A 81 12.13 8.05 -4.42
C GLY A 81 13.33 7.41 -5.12
N LEU A 82 14.24 8.28 -5.62
CA LEU A 82 15.39 7.86 -6.44
C LEU A 82 16.74 7.95 -5.71
N THR A 83 16.73 8.38 -4.44
CA THR A 83 18.00 8.52 -3.69
C THR A 83 18.43 7.16 -3.11
N GLY A 84 19.68 7.06 -2.71
CA GLY A 84 20.20 5.84 -2.06
C GLY A 84 19.56 5.51 -0.70
N ARG A 85 18.76 6.43 -0.16
CA ARG A 85 17.97 6.21 1.06
C ARG A 85 16.56 5.70 0.78
N ASP A 86 16.10 5.78 -0.46
CA ASP A 86 14.80 5.28 -0.87
C ASP A 86 14.92 3.79 -1.19
N VAL A 87 14.57 2.91 -0.27
CA VAL A 87 14.83 1.45 -0.35
C VAL A 87 13.57 0.58 -0.22
N THR A 88 12.39 1.18 -0.24
CA THR A 88 11.13 0.42 -0.17
C THR A 88 10.94 -0.54 -1.35
N PRO A 89 11.19 -0.15 -2.62
CA PRO A 89 11.14 -1.10 -3.74
C PRO A 89 12.14 -2.23 -3.60
N GLU A 90 13.36 -1.93 -3.14
CA GLU A 90 14.43 -2.92 -2.93
C GLU A 90 14.07 -3.91 -1.79
N ALA A 91 13.34 -3.47 -0.77
CA ALA A 91 12.81 -4.36 0.26
C ALA A 91 11.75 -5.32 -0.33
N LEU A 92 10.89 -4.84 -1.22
CA LEU A 92 9.90 -5.69 -1.91
C LEU A 92 10.57 -6.71 -2.85
N GLU A 93 11.66 -6.34 -3.56
CA GLU A 93 12.42 -7.28 -4.37
C GLU A 93 13.04 -8.41 -3.53
N ARG A 94 13.49 -8.15 -2.31
CA ARG A 94 13.98 -9.20 -1.40
C ARG A 94 12.88 -10.17 -0.98
N ILE A 95 11.63 -9.69 -0.85
CA ILE A 95 10.48 -10.56 -0.54
C ILE A 95 10.15 -11.46 -1.73
N LYS A 96 10.37 -11.01 -2.94
CA LYS A 96 10.16 -11.76 -4.17
C LYS A 96 10.96 -13.06 -4.21
N GLU A 97 12.17 -13.06 -3.68
CA GLU A 97 13.04 -14.23 -3.62
C GLU A 97 12.41 -15.40 -2.82
N ALA A 98 11.49 -15.11 -1.90
CA ALA A 98 10.78 -16.12 -1.11
C ALA A 98 9.65 -16.85 -1.88
N GLY A 99 9.39 -16.46 -3.12
CA GLY A 99 8.37 -17.08 -4.00
C GLY A 99 6.94 -16.59 -3.77
N ASN A 100 6.02 -17.05 -4.63
CA ASN A 100 4.60 -16.66 -4.66
C ASN A 100 4.39 -15.14 -4.60
N PHE A 101 5.02 -14.47 -5.54
CA PHE A 101 5.04 -13.02 -5.70
C PHE A 101 4.51 -12.63 -7.08
N ARG A 102 3.65 -11.62 -7.13
CA ARG A 102 3.13 -11.07 -8.40
C ARG A 102 3.15 -9.56 -8.34
N ASP A 103 3.74 -8.94 -9.36
CA ASP A 103 3.69 -7.48 -9.53
C ASP A 103 2.29 -7.04 -9.95
N ILE A 104 1.88 -5.85 -9.50
CA ILE A 104 0.65 -5.16 -9.93
C ILE A 104 1.06 -3.85 -10.62
N PRO A 105 1.60 -3.90 -11.86
CA PRO A 105 2.19 -2.72 -12.51
C PRO A 105 1.17 -1.61 -12.73
N GLY A 106 -0.10 -1.96 -13.00
CA GLY A 106 -1.18 -1.00 -13.20
C GLY A 106 -1.41 -0.07 -12.01
N PHE A 107 -1.07 -0.48 -10.79
CA PHE A 107 -1.16 0.40 -9.63
C PHE A 107 -0.21 1.59 -9.75
N GLY A 108 1.07 1.33 -10.01
CA GLY A 108 2.07 2.40 -10.14
C GLY A 108 1.81 3.30 -11.36
N GLU A 109 1.32 2.73 -12.46
CA GLU A 109 0.93 3.48 -13.66
C GLU A 109 -0.22 4.45 -13.36
N LEU A 110 -1.31 3.94 -12.78
CA LEU A 110 -2.48 4.73 -12.43
C LEU A 110 -2.14 5.79 -11.37
N PHE A 111 -1.35 5.43 -10.36
CA PHE A 111 -0.88 6.38 -9.34
C PHE A 111 -0.15 7.56 -9.98
N ARG A 112 0.84 7.30 -10.85
CA ARG A 112 1.58 8.36 -11.52
C ARG A 112 0.69 9.22 -12.44
N TRP A 113 -0.30 8.62 -13.09
CA TRP A 113 -1.27 9.36 -13.90
C TRP A 113 -2.16 10.29 -13.08
N ILE A 114 -2.59 9.84 -11.88
CA ILE A 114 -3.38 10.67 -10.95
C ILE A 114 -2.52 11.81 -10.42
N SER A 115 -1.32 11.50 -9.91
CA SER A 115 -0.40 12.48 -9.35
C SER A 115 0.10 13.51 -10.37
N TYR A 116 0.13 13.16 -11.67
CA TYR A 116 0.46 14.12 -12.72
C TYR A 116 -0.46 15.34 -12.72
N ARG A 117 -1.71 15.20 -12.29
CA ARG A 117 -2.68 16.30 -12.22
C ARG A 117 -2.32 17.33 -11.14
N SER A 118 -1.66 16.91 -10.08
CA SER A 118 -1.29 17.74 -8.93
C SER A 118 0.16 18.25 -8.98
N ILE A 119 1.10 17.41 -9.45
CA ILE A 119 2.55 17.70 -9.42
C ILE A 119 3.23 17.69 -10.79
N GLY A 120 2.47 17.53 -11.88
CA GLY A 120 3.00 17.53 -13.25
C GLY A 120 4.06 16.45 -13.47
N THR A 121 5.10 16.77 -14.22
CA THR A 121 6.19 15.84 -14.57
C THR A 121 7.01 15.35 -13.39
N SER A 122 6.91 15.97 -12.20
CA SER A 122 7.61 15.49 -11.01
C SER A 122 7.20 14.07 -10.62
N THR A 123 6.03 13.61 -11.05
CA THR A 123 5.55 12.24 -10.82
C THR A 123 6.45 11.17 -11.42
N VAL A 124 7.28 11.50 -12.45
CA VAL A 124 8.22 10.55 -13.07
C VAL A 124 9.26 10.01 -12.09
N GLN A 125 9.54 10.74 -11.02
CA GLN A 125 10.50 10.34 -9.99
C GLN A 125 9.93 9.32 -9.00
N SER A 126 8.63 9.03 -9.05
CA SER A 126 7.99 8.10 -8.12
C SER A 126 8.14 6.65 -8.56
N ARG A 127 8.69 5.83 -7.66
CA ARG A 127 8.73 4.37 -7.79
C ARG A 127 7.58 3.69 -7.03
N ALA A 128 6.44 4.40 -6.85
CA ALA A 128 5.24 3.80 -6.27
C ALA A 128 4.86 2.52 -7.02
N MET A 129 4.58 1.45 -6.28
CA MET A 129 4.30 0.13 -6.82
C MET A 129 3.35 -0.66 -5.92
N ALA A 130 2.78 -1.74 -6.46
CA ALA A 130 2.04 -2.70 -5.66
C ALA A 130 2.35 -4.11 -6.11
N VAL A 131 2.22 -5.04 -5.15
CA VAL A 131 2.49 -6.46 -5.36
C VAL A 131 1.52 -7.32 -4.56
N VAL A 132 1.41 -8.59 -4.92
CA VAL A 132 0.86 -9.65 -4.06
C VAL A 132 2.02 -10.55 -3.65
N ALA A 133 2.19 -10.76 -2.37
CA ALA A 133 3.15 -11.71 -1.83
C ALA A 133 2.46 -12.68 -0.87
N ARG A 134 2.53 -13.98 -1.18
CA ARG A 134 1.96 -15.06 -0.36
C ARG A 134 0.50 -14.83 0.08
N GLY A 135 -0.31 -14.18 -0.79
CA GLY A 135 -1.73 -13.91 -0.53
C GLY A 135 -2.03 -12.56 0.11
N THR A 136 -1.03 -11.78 0.48
CA THR A 136 -1.17 -10.43 1.06
C THR A 136 -0.89 -9.37 0.00
N TYR A 137 -1.77 -8.38 -0.14
CA TYR A 137 -1.51 -7.20 -0.96
C TYR A 137 -0.51 -6.27 -0.27
N MET A 138 0.40 -5.70 -1.05
CA MET A 138 1.29 -4.64 -0.57
C MET A 138 1.28 -3.46 -1.53
N PHE A 139 1.11 -2.24 -0.98
CA PHE A 139 1.06 -0.98 -1.72
C PHE A 139 2.15 -0.06 -1.18
N ALA A 140 3.15 0.25 -1.99
CA ALA A 140 4.25 1.15 -1.64
C ALA A 140 3.98 2.56 -2.19
N LEU A 141 3.76 3.52 -1.30
CA LEU A 141 3.39 4.89 -1.60
C LEU A 141 4.54 5.85 -1.26
N PRO A 142 4.66 6.98 -1.98
CA PRO A 142 5.57 8.05 -1.58
C PRO A 142 5.21 8.65 -0.22
N GLY A 143 6.21 9.21 0.48
CA GLY A 143 6.07 9.72 1.83
C GLY A 143 5.36 11.08 1.98
N SER A 144 4.95 11.74 0.91
CA SER A 144 4.30 13.05 0.99
C SER A 144 2.80 12.94 1.29
N ASN A 145 2.25 13.92 2.01
CA ASN A 145 0.82 13.98 2.34
C ASN A 145 -0.08 14.04 1.09
N GLY A 146 0.38 14.69 0.00
CA GLY A 146 -0.33 14.71 -1.28
C GLY A 146 -0.39 13.32 -1.92
N ALA A 147 0.76 12.64 -1.98
CA ALA A 147 0.86 11.33 -2.59
C ALA A 147 -0.01 10.27 -1.89
N VAL A 148 -0.06 10.27 -0.55
CA VAL A 148 -0.91 9.30 0.17
C VAL A 148 -2.39 9.58 -0.03
N ARG A 149 -2.79 10.86 -0.20
CA ARG A 149 -4.17 11.21 -0.59
C ARG A 149 -4.48 10.76 -2.01
N ASP A 150 -3.61 11.06 -2.96
CA ASP A 150 -3.77 10.65 -4.35
C ASP A 150 -3.95 9.12 -4.46
N ALA A 151 -3.10 8.35 -3.76
CA ALA A 151 -3.17 6.89 -3.76
C ALA A 151 -4.43 6.35 -3.10
N TRP A 152 -4.77 6.87 -1.91
CA TRP A 152 -5.94 6.38 -1.19
C TRP A 152 -7.24 6.81 -1.86
N ASP A 153 -7.43 8.11 -2.04
CA ASP A 153 -8.69 8.66 -2.54
C ASP A 153 -8.92 8.34 -4.03
N GLY A 154 -7.83 8.19 -4.81
CA GLY A 154 -7.90 7.93 -6.25
C GLY A 154 -7.85 6.45 -6.64
N ILE A 155 -7.41 5.54 -5.74
CA ILE A 155 -7.25 4.12 -6.09
C ILE A 155 -7.74 3.21 -4.97
N LEU A 156 -7.14 3.30 -3.76
CA LEU A 156 -7.32 2.28 -2.73
C LEU A 156 -8.72 2.28 -2.14
N ALA A 157 -9.33 3.45 -1.96
CA ALA A 157 -10.69 3.57 -1.45
C ALA A 157 -11.72 2.81 -2.32
N GLU A 158 -11.53 2.82 -3.65
CA GLU A 158 -12.39 2.06 -4.56
C GLU A 158 -11.97 0.58 -4.64
N GLN A 159 -10.68 0.30 -4.78
CA GLN A 159 -10.18 -1.06 -4.99
C GLN A 159 -10.23 -1.95 -3.75
N LEU A 160 -10.28 -1.37 -2.55
CA LEU A 160 -10.48 -2.10 -1.31
C LEU A 160 -11.95 -2.14 -0.86
N ASP A 161 -12.88 -1.52 -1.58
CA ASP A 161 -14.32 -1.67 -1.34
C ASP A 161 -14.87 -2.87 -2.12
N SER A 162 -15.32 -3.91 -1.41
CA SER A 162 -15.90 -5.13 -1.99
C SER A 162 -17.16 -4.88 -2.82
N ARG A 163 -17.74 -3.71 -2.74
CA ARG A 163 -18.93 -3.29 -3.48
C ARG A 163 -18.61 -2.55 -4.77
N ASN A 164 -17.32 -2.17 -5.00
CA ASN A 164 -16.92 -1.46 -6.20
C ASN A 164 -16.98 -2.35 -7.44
N ARG A 165 -17.51 -1.82 -8.55
CA ARG A 165 -17.70 -2.55 -9.81
C ARG A 165 -16.97 -1.84 -10.96
N PRO A 166 -16.49 -2.59 -11.99
CA PRO A 166 -16.76 -4.02 -12.27
C PRO A 166 -15.91 -5.01 -11.48
N CYS A 167 -14.77 -4.60 -10.89
CA CYS A 167 -13.87 -5.47 -10.13
C CYS A 167 -13.17 -4.68 -9.01
N ASN A 168 -12.71 -5.39 -7.99
CA ASN A 168 -11.98 -4.83 -6.85
C ASN A 168 -11.00 -5.89 -6.31
N PHE A 169 -10.01 -5.45 -5.51
CA PHE A 169 -9.02 -6.36 -4.93
C PHE A 169 -9.62 -7.32 -3.90
N VAL A 170 -10.69 -6.90 -3.19
CA VAL A 170 -11.29 -7.72 -2.13
C VAL A 170 -11.94 -8.99 -2.67
N ASP A 171 -12.55 -8.93 -3.86
CA ASP A 171 -13.14 -10.10 -4.51
C ASP A 171 -12.08 -11.12 -4.97
N LEU A 172 -10.84 -10.68 -5.17
CA LEU A 172 -9.72 -11.55 -5.56
C LEU A 172 -9.01 -12.20 -4.38
N MET A 173 -9.12 -11.64 -3.15
CA MET A 173 -8.40 -12.12 -1.96
C MET A 173 -8.52 -13.63 -1.74
N PRO A 174 -9.70 -14.28 -1.84
CA PRO A 174 -9.83 -15.73 -1.62
C PRO A 174 -9.05 -16.59 -2.63
N ARG A 175 -8.65 -16.00 -3.76
CA ARG A 175 -8.03 -16.68 -4.89
C ARG A 175 -6.53 -16.36 -5.07
N LEU A 176 -5.97 -15.51 -4.23
CA LEU A 176 -4.57 -15.05 -4.41
C LEU A 176 -3.53 -16.18 -4.28
N LEU A 177 -3.89 -17.27 -3.60
CA LEU A 177 -3.04 -18.44 -3.41
C LEU A 177 -3.32 -19.58 -4.41
N GLU A 178 -4.27 -19.40 -5.34
CA GLU A 178 -4.52 -20.39 -6.39
C GLU A 178 -3.29 -20.49 -7.30
N SER A 179 -2.87 -21.72 -7.60
CA SER A 179 -1.74 -22.07 -8.48
C SER A 179 -2.20 -22.29 -9.92
#